data_c8b075bfddc3cfed1142af2cfdbc7a8d
#
_entry.id   c8b075bfddc3cfed1142af2cfdbc7a8d
#
_cell.length_a   1.000
_cell.length_b   1.000
_cell.length_c   1.000
_cell.angle_alpha   90.00
_cell.angle_beta   90.00
_cell.angle_gamma   90.00
#
_symmetry.space_group_name_H-M   'P 1'
#
loop_
_entity.id
_entity.type
_entity.pdbx_description
1 polymer ?
#
loop_
_entity_poly.entity_id
_entity_poly.type
_entity_poly.pdbx_seq_one_letter_code
_entity_poly.pdbx_strand_id
1 'polypeptide(L)'
;IKTLLQERYYVGKILNENCEGITYIGYDVEKQSVVRIREFFPVGLVDRINTLVKPFSEYGFNFDKHRSEFTSLAKSLSHMNGFAGLLNILDIFDENGTTYYITEYVEAITLRDFLLRNGGVLSYEQFRPLFMPLLATISSLHAVDIIHRGISPDTILVGKDGKLRLTEFCIHDASTARTDLQASLHKG
;
A
#
# COMPACT_ATOMS: atom_id res chain seq x y z
N ILE A 1 -8.07 -1.06 22.58
CA ILE A 1 -7.64 0.36 22.64
C ILE A 1 -7.69 0.86 21.20
N LYS A 2 -8.48 1.92 20.94
CA LYS A 2 -8.50 2.55 19.63
C LYS A 2 -7.23 3.40 19.51
N THR A 3 -6.34 3.05 18.59
CA THR A 3 -5.16 3.86 18.29
C THR A 3 -5.60 5.10 17.51
N LEU A 4 -5.17 6.25 17.96
CA LEU A 4 -5.41 7.55 17.31
C LEU A 4 -4.05 8.11 16.88
N LEU A 5 -3.86 8.31 15.59
CA LEU A 5 -2.65 8.88 15.01
C LEU A 5 -2.85 10.37 14.75
N GLN A 6 -1.83 11.19 15.03
CA GLN A 6 -1.84 12.65 14.84
C GLN A 6 -3.06 13.33 15.49
N GLU A 7 -3.59 12.76 16.60
CA GLU A 7 -4.85 13.19 17.22
C GLU A 7 -6.04 13.30 16.24
N ARG A 8 -5.91 12.70 15.06
CA ARG A 8 -6.84 12.86 13.93
C ARG A 8 -7.35 11.55 13.34
N TYR A 9 -6.48 10.54 13.17
CA TYR A 9 -6.84 9.33 12.43
C TYR A 9 -7.07 8.15 13.35
N TYR A 10 -8.31 7.71 13.52
CA TYR A 10 -8.60 6.43 14.17
C TYR A 10 -8.16 5.26 13.29
N VAL A 11 -7.37 4.36 13.86
CA VAL A 11 -6.96 3.12 13.20
C VAL A 11 -8.00 2.04 13.44
N GLY A 12 -8.50 1.44 12.35
CA GLY A 12 -9.47 0.35 12.39
C GLY A 12 -8.82 -1.02 12.10
N LYS A 13 -9.58 -1.90 11.46
CA LYS A 13 -9.10 -3.24 11.10
C LYS A 13 -8.13 -3.21 9.93
N ILE A 14 -7.28 -4.24 9.85
CA ILE A 14 -6.39 -4.47 8.71
C ILE A 14 -7.23 -4.77 7.46
N LEU A 15 -6.90 -4.10 6.37
CA LEU A 15 -7.46 -4.33 5.04
C LEU A 15 -6.53 -5.22 4.21
N ASN A 16 -5.22 -4.99 4.31
CA ASN A 16 -4.20 -5.75 3.59
C ASN A 16 -2.85 -5.67 4.32
N GLU A 17 -2.00 -6.67 4.06
CA GLU A 17 -0.64 -6.75 4.56
C GLU A 17 0.26 -7.30 3.45
N ASN A 18 1.44 -6.71 3.28
CA ASN A 18 2.48 -7.24 2.40
C ASN A 18 3.84 -7.20 3.11
N CYS A 19 4.91 -7.57 2.41
CA CYS A 19 6.25 -7.64 3.00
C CYS A 19 6.79 -6.31 3.55
N GLU A 20 6.25 -5.16 3.14
CA GLU A 20 6.75 -3.83 3.51
C GLU A 20 5.79 -3.02 4.39
N GLY A 21 4.56 -3.47 4.57
CA GLY A 21 3.64 -2.67 5.35
C GLY A 21 2.26 -3.26 5.54
N ILE A 22 1.52 -2.58 6.39
CA ILE A 22 0.14 -2.93 6.76
C ILE A 22 -0.78 -1.78 6.36
N THR A 23 -1.89 -2.12 5.73
CA THR A 23 -2.95 -1.16 5.38
C THR A 23 -4.17 -1.39 6.25
N TYR A 24 -4.63 -0.34 6.88
CA TYR A 24 -5.81 -0.34 7.74
C TYR A 24 -6.93 0.48 7.12
N ILE A 25 -8.16 0.13 7.43
CA ILE A 25 -9.25 1.09 7.34
C ILE A 25 -9.10 2.09 8.50
N GLY A 26 -9.34 3.36 8.26
CA GLY A 26 -9.28 4.40 9.27
C GLY A 26 -10.43 5.39 9.14
N TYR A 27 -10.48 6.32 10.09
CA TYR A 27 -11.45 7.41 10.08
C TYR A 27 -10.76 8.73 10.43
N ASP A 28 -10.87 9.70 9.53
CA ASP A 28 -10.40 11.07 9.73
C ASP A 28 -11.45 11.87 10.50
N VAL A 29 -11.16 12.25 11.73
CA VAL A 29 -12.12 12.97 12.59
C VAL A 29 -12.35 14.42 12.15
N GLU A 30 -11.34 15.04 11.51
CA GLU A 30 -11.48 16.42 11.02
C GLU A 30 -12.36 16.48 9.78
N LYS A 31 -12.15 15.58 8.82
CA LYS A 31 -12.91 15.51 7.57
C LYS A 31 -14.18 14.67 7.69
N GLN A 32 -14.38 14.00 8.82
CA GLN A 32 -15.50 13.08 9.07
C GLN A 32 -15.67 12.05 7.95
N SER A 33 -14.58 11.46 7.51
CA SER A 33 -14.54 10.55 6.37
C SER A 33 -13.71 9.31 6.65
N VAL A 34 -14.10 8.21 5.99
CA VAL A 34 -13.31 6.97 6.00
C VAL A 34 -12.06 7.18 5.14
N VAL A 35 -10.94 6.66 5.61
CA VAL A 35 -9.64 6.72 4.92
C VAL A 35 -8.97 5.34 4.93
N ARG A 36 -7.93 5.19 4.14
CA ARG A 36 -6.98 4.07 4.25
C ARG A 36 -5.69 4.62 4.88
N ILE A 37 -5.16 3.86 5.82
CA ILE A 37 -3.91 4.18 6.52
C ILE A 37 -2.89 3.14 6.14
N ARG A 38 -1.83 3.53 5.46
CA ARG A 38 -0.70 2.65 5.13
C ARG A 38 0.45 2.92 6.08
N GLU A 39 0.90 1.91 6.77
CA GLU A 39 2.03 1.92 7.70
C GLU A 39 3.23 1.23 7.08
N PHE A 40 4.41 1.83 7.17
CA PHE A 40 5.66 1.12 6.90
C PHE A 40 5.96 0.14 8.03
N PHE A 41 5.78 -1.14 7.76
CA PHE A 41 5.97 -2.23 8.72
C PHE A 41 6.54 -3.46 8.01
N PRO A 42 7.87 -3.49 7.74
CA PRO A 42 8.50 -4.60 7.03
C PRO A 42 8.45 -5.88 7.88
N VAL A 43 7.49 -6.75 7.52
CA VAL A 43 7.16 -7.97 8.27
C VAL A 43 8.39 -8.87 8.39
N GLY A 44 8.66 -9.34 9.61
CA GLY A 44 9.82 -10.19 9.92
C GLY A 44 11.14 -9.42 10.13
N LEU A 45 11.18 -8.10 9.91
CA LEU A 45 12.36 -7.26 10.15
C LEU A 45 12.14 -6.25 11.28
N VAL A 46 10.92 -6.11 11.72
CA VAL A 46 10.52 -5.24 12.84
C VAL A 46 9.57 -5.96 13.78
N ASP A 47 9.48 -5.46 14.99
CA ASP A 47 8.48 -5.85 15.98
C ASP A 47 7.70 -4.63 16.46
N ARG A 48 6.54 -4.88 17.05
CA ARG A 48 5.71 -3.84 17.67
C ARG A 48 5.71 -3.99 19.18
N ILE A 49 6.29 -3.01 19.87
CA ILE A 49 6.26 -2.94 21.32
C ILE A 49 5.25 -1.86 21.71
N ASN A 50 4.08 -2.26 22.22
CA ASN A 50 2.90 -1.40 22.36
C ASN A 50 2.45 -0.80 21.02
N THR A 51 2.69 0.50 20.82
CA THR A 51 2.43 1.19 19.54
C THR A 51 3.70 1.40 18.72
N LEU A 52 4.89 1.28 19.33
CA LEU A 52 6.17 1.64 18.73
C LEU A 52 6.70 0.52 17.83
N VAL A 53 7.04 0.83 16.61
CA VAL A 53 7.72 -0.05 15.66
C VAL A 53 9.23 -0.01 15.96
N LYS A 54 9.83 -1.17 16.16
CA LYS A 54 11.26 -1.31 16.42
C LYS A 54 11.89 -2.33 15.47
N PRO A 55 12.97 -1.97 14.77
CA PRO A 55 13.70 -2.93 13.94
C PRO A 55 14.45 -3.94 14.81
N PHE A 56 14.57 -5.17 14.32
CA PHE A 56 15.48 -6.17 14.89
C PHE A 56 16.93 -5.77 14.57
N SER A 57 17.78 -5.70 15.58
CA SER A 57 19.19 -5.30 15.43
C SER A 57 20.06 -6.35 14.73
N GLU A 58 19.58 -7.59 14.62
CA GLU A 58 20.39 -8.75 14.21
C GLU A 58 20.55 -8.89 12.70
N TYR A 59 19.73 -8.22 11.89
CA TYR A 59 19.65 -8.48 10.45
C TYR A 59 20.41 -7.48 9.57
N GLY A 60 21.15 -6.52 10.13
CA GLY A 60 21.86 -5.51 9.34
C GLY A 60 20.94 -4.67 8.45
N PHE A 61 19.64 -4.72 8.71
CA PHE A 61 18.61 -4.02 7.96
C PHE A 61 18.64 -2.54 8.30
N ASN A 62 18.86 -1.72 7.30
CA ASN A 62 18.82 -0.27 7.48
C ASN A 62 17.38 0.24 7.44
N PHE A 63 16.69 0.11 8.56
CA PHE A 63 15.29 0.51 8.71
C PHE A 63 15.07 1.98 8.33
N ASP A 64 15.92 2.89 8.81
CA ASP A 64 15.77 4.32 8.55
C ASP A 64 15.92 4.67 7.07
N LYS A 65 16.83 3.99 6.36
CA LYS A 65 16.98 4.13 4.91
C LYS A 65 15.70 3.72 4.19
N HIS A 66 15.19 2.52 4.47
CA HIS A 66 13.98 2.00 3.81
C HIS A 66 12.72 2.79 4.19
N ARG A 67 12.63 3.26 5.44
CA ARG A 67 11.56 4.19 5.86
C ARG A 67 11.62 5.49 5.07
N SER A 68 12.82 6.04 4.86
CA SER A 68 13.01 7.25 4.02
C SER A 68 12.62 7.01 2.56
N GLU A 69 12.95 5.85 1.99
CA GLU A 69 12.54 5.45 0.64
C GLU A 69 11.01 5.31 0.53
N PHE A 70 10.35 4.72 1.53
CA PHE A 70 8.89 4.64 1.62
C PHE A 70 8.25 6.02 1.69
N THR A 71 8.80 6.93 2.50
CA THR A 71 8.34 8.31 2.59
C THR A 71 8.50 9.05 1.24
N SER A 72 9.63 8.83 0.56
CA SER A 72 9.90 9.43 -0.75
C SER A 72 8.94 8.92 -1.81
N LEU A 73 8.65 7.61 -1.82
CA LEU A 73 7.64 7.02 -2.69
C LEU A 73 6.25 7.63 -2.45
N ALA A 74 5.83 7.76 -1.19
CA ALA A 74 4.54 8.38 -0.85
C ALA A 74 4.47 9.84 -1.33
N LYS A 75 5.54 10.62 -1.16
CA LYS A 75 5.63 12.00 -1.68
C LYS A 75 5.54 12.03 -3.21
N SER A 76 6.24 11.14 -3.91
CA SER A 76 6.17 11.05 -5.37
C SER A 76 4.76 10.70 -5.85
N LEU A 77 4.10 9.74 -5.18
CA LEU A 77 2.71 9.39 -5.47
C LEU A 77 1.74 10.54 -5.20
N SER A 78 1.98 11.38 -4.19
CA SER A 78 1.12 12.54 -3.90
C SER A 78 1.12 13.58 -5.03
N HIS A 79 2.20 13.69 -5.80
CA HIS A 79 2.26 14.52 -7.00
C HIS A 79 1.44 13.94 -8.17
N MET A 80 1.05 12.66 -8.07
CA MET A 80 0.19 11.97 -9.05
C MET A 80 -1.29 11.94 -8.62
N ASN A 81 -1.67 12.73 -7.63
CA ASN A 81 -3.07 12.86 -7.22
C ASN A 81 -3.95 13.30 -8.41
N GLY A 82 -5.15 12.72 -8.52
CA GLY A 82 -6.07 12.95 -9.62
C GLY A 82 -5.96 11.96 -10.78
N PHE A 83 -4.94 11.09 -10.83
CA PHE A 83 -4.88 10.00 -11.82
C PHE A 83 -5.94 8.93 -11.48
N ALA A 84 -6.74 8.55 -12.48
CA ALA A 84 -7.90 7.67 -12.29
C ALA A 84 -7.53 6.27 -11.76
N GLY A 85 -6.33 5.79 -12.05
CA GLY A 85 -5.80 4.49 -11.61
C GLY A 85 -5.11 4.50 -10.23
N LEU A 86 -5.17 5.61 -9.48
CA LEU A 86 -4.54 5.76 -8.17
C LEU A 86 -5.57 6.19 -7.12
N LEU A 87 -5.24 5.94 -5.86
CA LEU A 87 -5.89 6.59 -4.72
C LEU A 87 -5.14 7.87 -4.37
N ASN A 88 -5.85 8.96 -4.15
CA ASN A 88 -5.24 10.23 -3.76
C ASN A 88 -4.61 10.11 -2.37
N ILE A 89 -3.35 10.53 -2.24
CA ILE A 89 -2.68 10.66 -0.95
C ILE A 89 -3.14 11.95 -0.30
N LEU A 90 -3.62 11.84 0.93
CA LEU A 90 -4.21 12.93 1.71
C LEU A 90 -3.24 13.48 2.75
N ASP A 91 -2.35 12.64 3.28
CA ASP A 91 -1.40 13.00 4.32
C ASP A 91 -0.22 12.03 4.38
N ILE A 92 0.93 12.49 4.89
CA ILE A 92 2.15 11.70 5.11
C ILE A 92 2.80 12.21 6.39
N PHE A 93 3.06 11.33 7.37
CA PHE A 93 3.66 11.73 8.64
C PHE A 93 4.43 10.58 9.30
N ASP A 94 5.31 10.95 10.23
CA ASP A 94 6.05 10.01 11.09
C ASP A 94 5.41 9.98 12.48
N GLU A 95 5.15 8.77 12.99
CA GLU A 95 4.68 8.52 14.35
C GLU A 95 5.00 7.08 14.75
N ASN A 96 5.01 6.76 16.05
CA ASN A 96 5.27 5.40 16.54
C ASN A 96 6.56 4.75 16.01
N GLY A 97 7.59 5.55 15.70
CA GLY A 97 8.86 5.06 15.18
C GLY A 97 8.83 4.61 13.71
N THR A 98 7.74 4.88 12.99
CA THR A 98 7.59 4.55 11.57
C THR A 98 6.94 5.68 10.79
N THR A 99 6.71 5.48 9.49
CA THR A 99 6.03 6.41 8.59
C THR A 99 4.67 5.85 8.20
N TYR A 100 3.69 6.74 8.17
CA TYR A 100 2.35 6.49 7.68
C TYR A 100 2.05 7.38 6.47
N TYR A 101 1.25 6.88 5.53
CA TYR A 101 0.54 7.75 4.60
C TYR A 101 -0.94 7.41 4.57
N ILE A 102 -1.74 8.44 4.38
CA ILE A 102 -3.20 8.35 4.35
C ILE A 102 -3.66 8.51 2.91
N THR A 103 -4.54 7.64 2.46
CA THR A 103 -5.20 7.79 1.17
C THR A 103 -6.71 7.90 1.33
N GLU A 104 -7.35 8.43 0.32
CA GLU A 104 -8.80 8.35 0.21
C GLU A 104 -9.27 6.90 0.30
N TYR A 105 -10.47 6.71 0.82
CA TYR A 105 -11.15 5.43 0.79
C TYR A 105 -12.13 5.39 -0.38
N VAL A 106 -12.05 4.35 -1.18
CA VAL A 106 -13.05 4.05 -2.20
C VAL A 106 -13.73 2.73 -1.86
N GLU A 107 -15.03 2.65 -2.04
CA GLU A 107 -15.76 1.41 -1.87
C GLU A 107 -15.44 0.47 -3.04
N ALA A 108 -14.67 -0.55 -2.78
CA ALA A 108 -14.09 -1.43 -3.78
C ALA A 108 -13.87 -2.84 -3.23
N ILE A 109 -13.71 -3.79 -4.15
CA ILE A 109 -13.21 -5.14 -3.88
C ILE A 109 -11.90 -5.35 -4.62
N THR A 110 -11.13 -6.38 -4.26
CA THR A 110 -9.93 -6.74 -5.02
C THR A 110 -10.31 -7.24 -6.42
N LEU A 111 -9.40 -7.11 -7.37
CA LEU A 111 -9.58 -7.70 -8.70
C LEU A 111 -9.72 -9.23 -8.60
N ARG A 112 -9.04 -9.87 -7.64
CA ARG A 112 -9.22 -11.30 -7.35
C ARG A 112 -10.67 -11.64 -7.03
N ASP A 113 -11.25 -10.93 -6.06
CA ASP A 113 -12.65 -11.16 -5.66
C ASP A 113 -13.62 -10.84 -6.79
N PHE A 114 -13.33 -9.80 -7.56
CA PHE A 114 -14.11 -9.44 -8.74
C PHE A 114 -14.10 -10.57 -9.78
N LEU A 115 -12.91 -11.11 -10.11
CA LEU A 115 -12.79 -12.22 -11.04
C LEU A 115 -13.54 -13.46 -10.56
N LEU A 116 -13.37 -13.83 -9.28
CA LEU A 116 -14.06 -14.97 -8.69
C LEU A 116 -15.59 -14.84 -8.79
N ARG A 117 -16.14 -13.65 -8.55
CA ARG A 117 -17.58 -13.37 -8.66
C ARG A 117 -18.10 -13.41 -10.11
N ASN A 118 -17.20 -13.22 -11.10
CA ASN A 118 -17.50 -13.22 -12.52
C ASN A 118 -17.07 -14.51 -13.24
N GLY A 119 -16.95 -15.61 -12.52
CA GLY A 119 -16.61 -16.92 -13.09
C GLY A 119 -15.13 -17.12 -13.44
N GLY A 120 -14.24 -16.26 -12.95
CA GLY A 120 -12.80 -16.40 -13.07
C GLY A 120 -12.21 -15.87 -14.39
N VAL A 121 -13.02 -15.41 -15.33
CA VAL A 121 -12.59 -14.94 -16.65
C VAL A 121 -13.26 -13.61 -17.02
N LEU A 122 -12.57 -12.85 -17.86
CA LEU A 122 -13.13 -11.65 -18.50
C LEU A 122 -13.06 -11.83 -20.02
N SER A 123 -14.12 -11.45 -20.72
CA SER A 123 -14.05 -11.34 -22.19
C SER A 123 -13.16 -10.15 -22.57
N TYR A 124 -12.68 -10.13 -23.81
CA TYR A 124 -11.89 -9.01 -24.32
C TYR A 124 -12.66 -7.68 -24.26
N GLU A 125 -13.96 -7.71 -24.54
CA GLU A 125 -14.84 -6.54 -24.49
C GLU A 125 -14.99 -6.00 -23.05
N GLN A 126 -14.97 -6.87 -22.04
CA GLN A 126 -14.96 -6.46 -20.63
C GLN A 126 -13.58 -5.98 -20.17
N PHE A 127 -12.53 -6.68 -20.61
CA PHE A 127 -11.15 -6.38 -20.24
C PHE A 127 -10.71 -5.00 -20.71
N ARG A 128 -10.92 -4.71 -22.00
CA ARG A 128 -10.37 -3.50 -22.63
C ARG A 128 -10.77 -2.19 -21.94
N PRO A 129 -12.07 -1.87 -21.73
CA PRO A 129 -12.47 -0.62 -21.08
C PRO A 129 -12.06 -0.55 -19.62
N LEU A 130 -11.91 -1.69 -18.95
CA LEU A 130 -11.53 -1.77 -17.55
C LEU A 130 -10.02 -1.52 -17.35
N PHE A 131 -9.17 -2.14 -18.17
CA PHE A 131 -7.72 -2.13 -18.01
C PHE A 131 -7.00 -1.02 -18.76
N MET A 132 -7.51 -0.53 -19.87
CA MET A 132 -6.82 0.53 -20.64
C MET A 132 -6.53 1.79 -19.84
N PRO A 133 -7.46 2.30 -19.00
CA PRO A 133 -7.16 3.45 -18.13
C PRO A 133 -6.07 3.14 -17.08
N LEU A 134 -6.05 1.92 -16.54
CA LEU A 134 -5.03 1.49 -15.58
C LEU A 134 -3.65 1.41 -16.25
N LEU A 135 -3.57 0.85 -17.47
CA LEU A 135 -2.32 0.77 -18.24
C LEU A 135 -1.78 2.16 -18.58
N ALA A 136 -2.65 3.12 -18.92
CA ALA A 136 -2.25 4.51 -19.11
C ALA A 136 -1.69 5.13 -17.81
N THR A 137 -2.28 4.84 -16.66
CA THR A 137 -1.77 5.28 -15.35
C THR A 137 -0.39 4.66 -15.06
N ILE A 138 -0.21 3.36 -15.32
CA ILE A 138 1.09 2.67 -15.16
C ILE A 138 2.15 3.30 -16.07
N SER A 139 1.82 3.60 -17.32
CA SER A 139 2.72 4.28 -18.25
C SER A 139 3.15 5.67 -17.73
N SER A 140 2.21 6.42 -17.15
CA SER A 140 2.49 7.74 -16.56
C SER A 140 3.37 7.64 -15.31
N LEU A 141 3.18 6.61 -14.47
CA LEU A 141 4.05 6.33 -13.33
C LEU A 141 5.48 6.01 -13.78
N HIS A 142 5.63 5.14 -14.78
CA HIS A 142 6.94 4.77 -15.32
C HIS A 142 7.66 5.97 -15.96
N ALA A 143 6.94 6.91 -16.55
CA ALA A 143 7.52 8.13 -17.13
C ALA A 143 8.16 9.07 -16.07
N VAL A 144 7.84 8.88 -14.80
CA VAL A 144 8.43 9.61 -13.66
C VAL A 144 9.17 8.67 -12.69
N ASP A 145 9.65 7.53 -13.20
CA ASP A 145 10.44 6.52 -12.49
C ASP A 145 9.76 5.90 -11.26
N ILE A 146 8.43 5.92 -11.19
CA ILE A 146 7.66 5.22 -10.17
C ILE A 146 7.28 3.83 -10.67
N ILE A 147 7.81 2.80 -10.01
CA ILE A 147 7.53 1.39 -10.29
C ILE A 147 6.74 0.82 -9.12
N HIS A 148 5.65 0.10 -9.42
CA HIS A 148 4.75 -0.45 -8.38
C HIS A 148 5.38 -1.62 -7.60
N ARG A 149 6.17 -2.46 -8.22
CA ARG A 149 6.89 -3.64 -7.67
C ARG A 149 6.05 -4.74 -7.02
N GLY A 150 4.73 -4.70 -7.16
CA GLY A 150 3.84 -5.68 -6.53
C GLY A 150 2.46 -5.78 -7.22
N ILE A 151 2.37 -5.54 -8.54
CA ILE A 151 1.09 -5.66 -9.26
C ILE A 151 0.60 -7.10 -9.22
N SER A 152 -0.59 -7.29 -8.67
CA SER A 152 -1.26 -8.58 -8.56
C SER A 152 -2.79 -8.36 -8.49
N PRO A 153 -3.61 -9.40 -8.65
CA PRO A 153 -5.05 -9.26 -8.46
C PRO A 153 -5.47 -8.80 -7.06
N ASP A 154 -4.60 -8.92 -6.06
CA ASP A 154 -4.86 -8.50 -4.68
C ASP A 154 -4.49 -7.04 -4.42
N THR A 155 -3.63 -6.45 -5.26
CA THR A 155 -3.19 -5.06 -5.16
C THR A 155 -3.88 -4.12 -6.14
N ILE A 156 -4.82 -4.64 -6.92
CA ILE A 156 -5.70 -3.87 -7.79
C ILE A 156 -7.10 -3.88 -7.18
N LEU A 157 -7.66 -2.71 -6.97
CA LEU A 157 -9.04 -2.53 -6.52
C LEU A 157 -9.97 -2.28 -7.70
N VAL A 158 -11.14 -2.88 -7.66
CA VAL A 158 -12.27 -2.61 -8.56
C VAL A 158 -13.29 -1.80 -7.78
N GLY A 159 -13.39 -0.52 -8.07
CA GLY A 159 -14.33 0.39 -7.42
C GLY A 159 -15.78 0.15 -7.88
N LYS A 160 -16.73 0.56 -7.07
CA LYS A 160 -18.17 0.57 -7.46
C LYS A 160 -18.42 1.46 -8.69
N ASP A 161 -17.54 2.42 -8.95
CA ASP A 161 -17.54 3.27 -10.14
C ASP A 161 -17.01 2.57 -11.41
N GLY A 162 -16.68 1.28 -11.32
CA GLY A 162 -16.14 0.49 -12.42
C GLY A 162 -14.69 0.80 -12.79
N LYS A 163 -13.95 1.54 -11.96
CA LYS A 163 -12.56 1.88 -12.23
C LYS A 163 -11.60 0.99 -11.45
N LEU A 164 -10.49 0.64 -12.09
CA LEU A 164 -9.37 -0.03 -11.43
C LEU A 164 -8.43 0.98 -10.79
N ARG A 165 -7.91 0.64 -9.59
CA ARG A 165 -6.91 1.44 -8.89
C ARG A 165 -5.81 0.57 -8.33
N LEU A 166 -4.56 1.02 -8.50
CA LEU A 166 -3.39 0.39 -7.88
C LEU A 166 -3.32 0.78 -6.40
N THR A 167 -2.96 -0.21 -5.59
CA THR A 167 -2.70 -0.05 -4.15
C THR A 167 -1.47 -0.85 -3.74
N GLU A 168 -0.99 -0.66 -2.51
CA GLU A 168 0.08 -1.47 -1.91
C GLU A 168 1.41 -1.36 -2.68
N PHE A 169 1.78 -0.16 -3.12
CA PHE A 169 3.09 0.10 -3.72
C PHE A 169 4.22 -0.34 -2.80
N CYS A 170 5.27 -0.90 -3.39
CA CYS A 170 6.45 -1.38 -2.68
C CYS A 170 7.72 -0.63 -3.12
N ILE A 171 8.67 -0.46 -2.20
CA ILE A 171 10.01 0.10 -2.48
C ILE A 171 10.96 -0.97 -3.03
N HIS A 172 10.71 -2.26 -2.72
CA HIS A 172 11.49 -3.41 -3.19
C HIS A 172 10.61 -4.40 -3.96
N ASP A 173 11.22 -5.19 -4.83
CA ASP A 173 10.51 -6.27 -5.51
C ASP A 173 10.12 -7.35 -4.50
N ALA A 174 8.85 -7.77 -4.54
CA ALA A 174 8.30 -8.76 -3.63
C ALA A 174 9.05 -10.11 -3.65
N SER A 175 9.77 -10.41 -4.76
CA SER A 175 10.63 -11.58 -4.91
C SER A 175 11.95 -11.45 -4.13
N THR A 176 12.55 -10.25 -4.12
CA THR A 176 13.83 -9.99 -3.43
C THR A 176 13.66 -10.00 -1.92
N ALA A 177 12.57 -9.40 -1.40
CA ALA A 177 12.27 -9.38 0.03
C ALA A 177 12.11 -10.80 0.62
N ARG A 178 11.55 -11.77 -0.14
CA ARG A 178 11.46 -13.17 0.28
C ARG A 178 12.81 -13.90 0.28
N THR A 179 13.68 -13.58 -0.70
CA THR A 179 14.99 -14.24 -0.84
C THR A 179 15.95 -13.77 0.25
N ASP A 180 15.92 -12.50 0.59
CA ASP A 180 16.76 -11.93 1.66
C ASP A 180 16.31 -12.40 3.04
N LEU A 181 15.01 -12.56 3.28
CA LEU A 181 14.45 -13.18 4.48
C LEU A 181 14.85 -14.66 4.61
N GLN A 182 14.78 -15.44 3.52
CA GLN A 182 15.20 -16.85 3.52
C GLN A 182 16.72 -17.02 3.65
N ALA A 183 17.52 -16.14 3.05
CA ALA A 183 18.96 -16.16 3.17
C ALA A 183 19.45 -15.81 4.58
N SER A 184 18.73 -14.97 5.32
CA SER A 184 19.04 -14.66 6.72
C SER A 184 18.64 -15.78 7.68
N LEU A 185 17.60 -16.57 7.37
CA LEU A 185 17.15 -17.70 8.18
C LEU A 185 18.05 -18.94 8.05
N HIS A 186 18.88 -19.04 7.00
CA HIS A 186 19.82 -20.15 6.78
C HIS A 186 21.26 -19.85 7.22
N LYS A 187 21.53 -18.70 7.83
CA LYS A 187 22.84 -18.32 8.38
C LYS A 187 22.90 -18.35 9.91
N GLY A 188 21.89 -18.97 10.57
CA GLY A 188 21.88 -19.21 12.01
C GLY A 188 22.22 -20.64 12.37
#